data_fe3ab92fad868816a9064c35a0afc547
#
_entry.id   fe3ab92fad868816a9064c35a0afc547
#
_cell.length_a   1.000
_cell.length_b   1.000
_cell.length_c   1.000
_cell.angle_alpha   90.00
_cell.angle_beta   90.00
_cell.angle_gamma   90.00
#
_symmetry.space_group_name_H-M   'P 1'
#
loop_
_entity.id
_entity.type
_entity.pdbx_description
1 polymer ?
#
loop_
_entity_poly.entity_id
_entity_poly.type
_entity_poly.pdbx_seq_one_letter_code
_entity_poly.pdbx_strand_id
1 'polypeptide(L)'
;MASRVIVSPPKLLRTLSHFTRPLNSSSSSSSIAVHLTDNSEPNRPPSATASSVLNLDDAEKLFSSVPTMKLFRASANLHAAAIEPMVDFGTWLMKSKLMDVDVVRGAILGAIRHTFYEHFCAGEDAVSAGLTVRRLDHAGLRAMLTYAVEYAADNDSCDRNLDAFLHTVESSKSLPPSVSFVIVKITAICPKKLLERVSDLLRWQHKDPSFNLPWKLDTLPIFSDSSPTYHTLRKPEPLTPQEEHDLQLGHQRLQKICQKCVEANIRLTVDAEHSFVQPAIDYFTYSSAILYNRDDNPIMFGTIQCYLKDAKERLLLASKAADKMSVPMGFKLVRGAYMSSESKLASSLGFESPIHNGVEETHECYNDCASIMLEKIANGPGALVLATHNVESGKESELLVFADV
;
A
#
# COMPACT_ATOMS: atom_id res chain seq x y z
N MET A 1 6.91 6.22 12.96
CA MET A 1 6.67 4.85 12.45
C MET A 1 7.61 4.60 11.30
N ALA A 2 8.36 3.52 11.35
CA ALA A 2 9.30 3.19 10.29
C ALA A 2 8.51 2.68 9.06
N SER A 3 8.70 3.31 7.92
CA SER A 3 8.16 2.82 6.66
C SER A 3 9.00 1.67 6.16
N ARG A 4 8.38 0.55 5.94
CA ARG A 4 9.05 -0.63 5.39
C ARG A 4 9.29 -0.42 3.89
N VAL A 5 10.52 -0.59 3.44
CA VAL A 5 10.74 -1.00 2.07
C VAL A 5 10.22 -2.43 1.99
N ILE A 6 9.06 -2.61 1.38
CA ILE A 6 8.52 -3.96 1.18
C ILE A 6 9.32 -4.57 0.05
N VAL A 7 10.15 -5.52 0.40
CA VAL A 7 10.96 -6.26 -0.52
C VAL A 7 10.22 -7.55 -0.85
N SER A 8 9.75 -7.66 -2.06
CA SER A 8 9.16 -8.90 -2.56
C SER A 8 10.21 -9.72 -3.31
N PRO A 9 10.19 -11.03 -3.24
CA PRO A 9 11.09 -11.89 -3.99
C PRO A 9 11.02 -11.61 -5.49
N PRO A 10 12.15 -11.65 -6.22
CA PRO A 10 12.19 -11.22 -7.63
C PRO A 10 11.28 -12.02 -8.55
N LYS A 11 10.94 -13.25 -8.20
CA LYS A 11 10.08 -14.12 -9.03
C LYS A 11 8.60 -13.80 -8.89
N LEU A 12 8.10 -13.59 -7.68
CA LEU A 12 6.71 -13.14 -7.51
C LEU A 12 6.46 -11.81 -8.22
N LEU A 13 7.42 -10.88 -8.09
CA LEU A 13 7.35 -9.60 -8.80
C LEU A 13 7.63 -9.73 -10.30
N ARG A 14 8.48 -10.68 -10.75
CA ARG A 14 8.61 -10.94 -12.19
C ARG A 14 7.32 -11.48 -12.78
N THR A 15 6.65 -12.39 -12.09
CA THR A 15 5.37 -12.92 -12.57
C THR A 15 4.32 -11.82 -12.58
N LEU A 16 4.23 -11.03 -11.51
CA LEU A 16 3.35 -9.85 -11.47
C LEU A 16 3.78 -8.74 -12.43
N SER A 17 5.10 -8.60 -12.75
CA SER A 17 5.59 -7.62 -13.72
C SER A 17 5.31 -8.02 -15.18
N HIS A 18 5.03 -9.28 -15.48
CA HIS A 18 4.51 -9.67 -16.79
C HIS A 18 3.08 -9.17 -17.02
N PHE A 19 2.31 -8.98 -15.96
CA PHE A 19 1.01 -8.33 -16.00
C PHE A 19 1.09 -6.79 -15.98
N THR A 20 2.27 -6.23 -15.72
CA THR A 20 2.48 -4.79 -15.69
C THR A 20 3.29 -4.37 -16.91
N ARG A 21 2.61 -4.00 -17.98
CA ARG A 21 3.24 -3.36 -19.15
C ARG A 21 3.88 -2.03 -18.75
N PRO A 22 4.98 -1.62 -19.39
CA PRO A 22 5.53 -0.27 -19.20
C PRO A 22 4.45 0.76 -19.50
N LEU A 23 4.41 1.82 -18.70
CA LEU A 23 3.41 2.89 -18.81
C LEU A 23 3.40 3.62 -20.16
N ASN A 24 4.44 3.49 -20.97
CA ASN A 24 4.61 4.19 -22.25
C ASN A 24 4.72 3.25 -23.46
N SER A 25 3.97 2.17 -23.53
CA SER A 25 3.88 1.44 -24.80
C SER A 25 2.70 1.96 -25.61
N SER A 26 2.97 2.85 -26.58
CA SER A 26 2.08 3.08 -27.71
C SER A 26 2.00 1.80 -28.54
N SER A 27 0.97 1.00 -28.38
CA SER A 27 0.68 -0.06 -29.36
C SER A 27 -0.70 -0.65 -29.18
N SER A 28 -1.40 -0.64 -30.26
CA SER A 28 -2.45 -1.55 -30.74
C SER A 28 -2.80 -2.74 -29.86
N SER A 29 -4.09 -2.82 -29.56
CA SER A 29 -4.81 -3.96 -28.99
C SER A 29 -4.31 -5.30 -29.53
N SER A 30 -3.68 -6.08 -28.66
CA SER A 30 -3.56 -7.52 -28.83
C SER A 30 -3.66 -8.16 -27.46
N SER A 31 -4.68 -9.01 -27.31
CA SER A 31 -4.84 -9.97 -26.24
C SER A 31 -3.51 -10.65 -25.93
N ILE A 32 -3.06 -10.56 -24.68
CA ILE A 32 -1.87 -11.30 -24.26
C ILE A 32 -2.33 -12.73 -23.93
N ALA A 33 -2.31 -13.57 -24.97
CA ALA A 33 -1.99 -14.96 -24.74
C ALA A 33 -0.49 -15.01 -24.42
N VAL A 34 -0.12 -15.61 -23.32
CA VAL A 34 1.29 -15.94 -23.01
C VAL A 34 1.66 -17.05 -24.00
N HIS A 35 2.06 -16.66 -25.23
CA HIS A 35 2.71 -17.58 -26.15
C HIS A 35 4.18 -17.69 -25.70
N LEU A 36 4.51 -18.81 -25.09
CA LEU A 36 5.87 -19.34 -25.07
C LEU A 36 6.18 -19.78 -26.49
N THR A 37 6.58 -18.85 -27.36
CA THR A 37 7.14 -19.22 -28.65
C THR A 37 8.56 -19.72 -28.41
N ASP A 38 8.70 -20.99 -28.61
CA ASP A 38 9.97 -21.69 -28.81
C ASP A 38 10.60 -21.16 -30.10
N ASN A 39 11.46 -20.14 -29.99
CA ASN A 39 12.35 -19.74 -31.10
C ASN A 39 13.68 -20.46 -30.91
N SER A 40 13.79 -21.60 -31.53
CA SER A 40 15.03 -22.35 -31.70
C SER A 40 16.02 -21.55 -32.54
N GLU A 41 16.94 -20.82 -31.92
CA GLU A 41 18.22 -20.47 -32.52
C GLU A 41 19.25 -21.59 -32.23
N PRO A 42 19.94 -22.08 -33.23
CA PRO A 42 20.95 -23.13 -33.06
C PRO A 42 22.27 -22.51 -32.57
N ASN A 43 22.54 -22.60 -31.29
CA ASN A 43 23.80 -22.45 -30.55
C ASN A 43 23.65 -21.67 -29.22
N ARG A 44 22.75 -22.11 -28.39
CA ARG A 44 22.75 -21.71 -26.98
C ARG A 44 23.04 -22.96 -26.14
N PRO A 45 23.96 -22.92 -25.17
CA PRO A 45 24.12 -24.05 -24.27
C PRO A 45 22.79 -24.36 -23.58
N PRO A 46 22.52 -25.64 -23.23
CA PRO A 46 21.20 -26.06 -22.76
C PRO A 46 20.75 -25.19 -21.61
N SER A 47 19.67 -24.46 -21.85
CA SER A 47 18.96 -23.64 -20.89
C SER A 47 18.62 -24.52 -19.69
N ALA A 48 19.11 -24.11 -18.53
CA ALA A 48 18.69 -24.69 -17.25
C ALA A 48 17.17 -24.75 -17.22
N THR A 49 16.66 -25.96 -17.13
CA THR A 49 15.26 -26.33 -17.00
C THR A 49 14.48 -25.33 -16.13
N ALA A 50 13.32 -24.96 -16.60
CA ALA A 50 12.30 -24.14 -15.91
C ALA A 50 11.87 -24.78 -14.57
N SER A 51 12.67 -24.64 -13.54
CA SER A 51 12.32 -25.03 -12.18
C SER A 51 13.17 -24.27 -11.16
N SER A 52 13.01 -22.96 -11.13
CA SER A 52 13.49 -22.21 -9.98
C SER A 52 12.34 -21.37 -9.42
N VAL A 53 11.22 -22.01 -9.10
CA VAL A 53 10.32 -21.54 -8.07
C VAL A 53 11.18 -21.24 -6.86
N LEU A 54 11.07 -20.03 -6.33
CA LEU A 54 11.82 -19.62 -5.14
C LEU A 54 11.41 -20.56 -4.01
N ASN A 55 12.29 -21.51 -3.65
CA ASN A 55 12.01 -22.40 -2.53
C ASN A 55 12.10 -21.61 -1.23
N LEU A 56 10.95 -21.17 -0.71
CA LEU A 56 10.85 -20.42 0.53
C LEU A 56 11.11 -21.27 1.77
N ASP A 57 11.14 -22.58 1.63
CA ASP A 57 11.43 -23.53 2.74
C ASP A 57 12.94 -23.75 2.92
N ASP A 58 13.74 -23.41 1.91
CA ASP A 58 15.21 -23.46 1.98
C ASP A 58 15.79 -22.17 2.53
N ALA A 59 15.70 -21.98 3.85
CA ALA A 59 16.20 -20.80 4.54
C ALA A 59 17.71 -20.59 4.36
N GLU A 60 18.51 -21.66 4.25
CA GLU A 60 19.94 -21.58 4.04
C GLU A 60 20.26 -20.94 2.68
N LYS A 61 19.61 -21.39 1.63
CA LYS A 61 19.76 -20.84 0.29
C LYS A 61 19.22 -19.42 0.18
N LEU A 62 18.07 -19.14 0.80
CA LEU A 62 17.47 -17.80 0.80
C LEU A 62 18.36 -16.73 1.43
N PHE A 63 19.02 -17.09 2.54
CA PHE A 63 19.84 -16.15 3.30
C PHE A 63 21.35 -16.32 3.07
N SER A 64 21.78 -17.20 2.16
CA SER A 64 23.20 -17.49 1.91
C SER A 64 24.05 -16.26 1.58
N SER A 65 23.45 -15.25 0.92
CA SER A 65 24.11 -13.98 0.57
C SER A 65 24.08 -12.93 1.67
N VAL A 66 23.39 -13.19 2.80
CA VAL A 66 23.22 -12.22 3.88
C VAL A 66 24.25 -12.51 4.99
N PRO A 67 25.08 -11.53 5.40
CA PRO A 67 26.04 -11.73 6.48
C PRO A 67 25.38 -12.18 7.78
N THR A 68 25.93 -13.18 8.45
CA THR A 68 25.38 -13.78 9.69
C THR A 68 25.08 -12.73 10.77
N MET A 69 25.94 -11.74 10.95
CA MET A 69 25.73 -10.65 11.93
C MET A 69 24.48 -9.84 11.59
N LYS A 70 24.20 -9.63 10.29
CA LYS A 70 22.98 -8.92 9.85
C LYS A 70 21.73 -9.74 10.14
N LEU A 71 21.78 -11.06 9.93
CA LEU A 71 20.68 -11.98 10.28
C LEU A 71 20.45 -12.01 11.79
N PHE A 72 21.51 -12.07 12.59
CA PHE A 72 21.40 -12.03 14.05
C PHE A 72 20.74 -10.73 14.54
N ARG A 73 21.19 -9.56 14.03
CA ARG A 73 20.58 -8.25 14.36
C ARG A 73 19.11 -8.18 13.93
N ALA A 74 18.78 -8.68 12.73
CA ALA A 74 17.40 -8.72 12.24
C ALA A 74 16.52 -9.58 13.16
N SER A 75 17.00 -10.78 13.52
CA SER A 75 16.30 -11.68 14.44
C SER A 75 16.10 -11.04 15.82
N ALA A 76 17.13 -10.43 16.39
CA ALA A 76 17.04 -9.73 17.67
C ALA A 76 16.02 -8.57 17.65
N ASN A 77 16.03 -7.74 16.62
CA ASN A 77 15.09 -6.62 16.48
C ASN A 77 13.64 -7.12 16.31
N LEU A 78 13.41 -8.19 15.54
CA LEU A 78 12.09 -8.76 15.35
C LEU A 78 11.56 -9.40 16.64
N HIS A 79 12.41 -10.13 17.38
CA HIS A 79 12.03 -10.67 18.68
C HIS A 79 11.69 -9.57 19.69
N ALA A 80 12.52 -8.51 19.76
CA ALA A 80 12.25 -7.36 20.63
C ALA A 80 10.91 -6.67 20.26
N ALA A 81 10.63 -6.51 18.96
CA ALA A 81 9.37 -5.92 18.49
C ALA A 81 8.14 -6.83 18.69
N ALA A 82 8.33 -8.14 18.90
CA ALA A 82 7.26 -9.08 19.19
C ALA A 82 6.87 -9.11 20.68
N ILE A 83 7.69 -8.54 21.56
CA ILE A 83 7.44 -8.50 23.01
C ILE A 83 6.71 -7.21 23.36
N GLU A 84 5.40 -7.29 23.62
CA GLU A 84 4.53 -6.13 23.90
C GLU A 84 5.08 -5.19 25.00
N PRO A 85 5.57 -5.67 26.18
CA PRO A 85 6.17 -4.79 27.17
C PRO A 85 7.40 -4.00 26.69
N MET A 86 8.17 -4.52 25.73
CA MET A 86 9.31 -3.79 25.14
C MET A 86 8.85 -2.69 24.21
N VAL A 87 7.77 -2.91 23.46
CA VAL A 87 7.14 -1.89 22.61
C VAL A 87 6.55 -0.77 23.46
N ASP A 88 5.86 -1.13 24.55
CA ASP A 88 5.29 -0.17 25.50
C ASP A 88 6.36 0.65 26.19
N PHE A 89 7.45 0.01 26.62
CA PHE A 89 8.62 0.70 27.19
C PHE A 89 9.25 1.67 26.19
N GLY A 90 9.44 1.25 24.93
CA GLY A 90 9.95 2.11 23.86
C GLY A 90 9.06 3.32 23.61
N THR A 91 7.73 3.09 23.59
CA THR A 91 6.72 4.15 23.43
C THR A 91 6.74 5.13 24.60
N TRP A 92 6.80 4.61 25.83
CA TRP A 92 6.92 5.43 27.03
C TRP A 92 8.21 6.26 27.02
N LEU A 93 9.33 5.64 26.66
CA LEU A 93 10.64 6.31 26.59
C LEU A 93 10.61 7.49 25.61
N MET A 94 10.06 7.28 24.42
CA MET A 94 9.94 8.33 23.39
C MET A 94 9.01 9.47 23.78
N LYS A 95 8.05 9.23 24.69
CA LYS A 95 7.11 10.25 25.20
C LYS A 95 7.56 10.85 26.54
N SER A 96 8.63 10.33 27.13
CA SER A 96 9.11 10.78 28.45
C SER A 96 9.86 12.09 28.38
N LYS A 97 9.91 12.81 29.52
CA LYS A 97 10.74 14.02 29.68
C LYS A 97 12.24 13.77 29.53
N LEU A 98 12.68 12.52 29.47
CA LEU A 98 14.06 12.16 29.18
C LEU A 98 14.48 12.64 27.79
N MET A 99 13.52 12.73 26.87
CA MET A 99 13.77 13.24 25.51
C MET A 99 13.97 14.76 25.45
N ASP A 100 13.67 15.49 26.53
CA ASP A 100 13.93 16.94 26.64
C ASP A 100 15.41 17.23 26.96
N VAL A 101 16.17 16.23 27.44
CA VAL A 101 17.59 16.35 27.77
C VAL A 101 18.43 15.93 26.57
N ASP A 102 19.13 16.87 25.93
CA ASP A 102 19.85 16.69 24.67
C ASP A 102 20.79 15.48 24.64
N VAL A 103 21.59 15.30 25.71
CA VAL A 103 22.55 14.19 25.82
C VAL A 103 21.84 12.84 25.88
N VAL A 104 20.76 12.75 26.67
CA VAL A 104 19.96 11.53 26.83
C VAL A 104 19.22 11.22 25.53
N ARG A 105 18.59 12.24 24.94
CA ARG A 105 17.95 12.13 23.63
C ARG A 105 18.92 11.63 22.57
N GLY A 106 20.12 12.21 22.50
CA GLY A 106 21.16 11.79 21.55
C GLY A 106 21.56 10.33 21.72
N ALA A 107 21.72 9.86 22.97
CA ALA A 107 22.04 8.45 23.25
C ALA A 107 20.89 7.51 22.86
N ILE A 108 19.64 7.85 23.20
CA ILE A 108 18.45 7.05 22.87
C ILE A 108 18.26 6.97 21.34
N LEU A 109 18.31 8.11 20.64
CA LEU A 109 18.17 8.15 19.19
C LEU A 109 19.34 7.43 18.50
N GLY A 110 20.55 7.53 19.02
CA GLY A 110 21.70 6.77 18.53
C GLY A 110 21.49 5.26 18.65
N ALA A 111 21.00 4.78 19.79
CA ALA A 111 20.67 3.36 19.97
C ALA A 111 19.55 2.89 18.99
N ILE A 112 18.48 3.67 18.86
CA ILE A 112 17.40 3.37 17.92
C ILE A 112 17.91 3.37 16.48
N ARG A 113 18.78 4.31 16.11
CA ARG A 113 19.36 4.40 14.76
C ARG A 113 20.11 3.13 14.37
N HIS A 114 20.97 2.61 15.25
CA HIS A 114 21.77 1.43 14.98
C HIS A 114 21.06 0.09 15.19
N THR A 115 19.82 0.10 15.67
CA THR A 115 18.98 -1.09 15.87
C THR A 115 17.76 -1.08 14.96
N PHE A 116 16.67 -0.55 15.45
CA PHE A 116 15.38 -0.58 14.75
C PHE A 116 15.38 0.24 13.45
N TYR A 117 15.97 1.44 13.46
CA TYR A 117 15.95 2.29 12.28
C TYR A 117 16.72 1.65 11.11
N GLU A 118 17.94 1.17 11.34
CA GLU A 118 18.75 0.51 10.31
C GLU A 118 18.08 -0.78 9.77
N HIS A 119 17.24 -1.42 10.60
CA HIS A 119 16.50 -2.61 10.18
C HIS A 119 15.25 -2.30 9.37
N PHE A 120 14.48 -1.28 9.77
CA PHE A 120 13.15 -1.01 9.20
C PHE A 120 13.11 0.15 8.18
N CYS A 121 14.13 1.00 8.12
CA CYS A 121 14.17 2.16 7.24
C CYS A 121 15.25 2.03 6.16
N ALA A 122 14.95 2.53 4.98
CA ALA A 122 15.87 2.51 3.85
C ALA A 122 16.99 3.54 4.00
N GLY A 123 16.70 4.68 4.63
CA GLY A 123 17.61 5.79 4.83
C GLY A 123 16.89 7.05 5.30
N GLU A 124 17.64 8.08 5.70
CA GLU A 124 17.10 9.35 6.19
C GLU A 124 16.74 10.31 5.04
N ASP A 125 17.32 10.09 3.88
CA ASP A 125 17.13 10.91 2.68
C ASP A 125 17.09 10.06 1.39
N ALA A 126 16.81 10.70 0.27
CA ALA A 126 16.71 10.03 -1.02
C ALA A 126 18.04 9.37 -1.46
N VAL A 127 19.19 9.91 -1.04
CA VAL A 127 20.52 9.37 -1.40
C VAL A 127 20.77 8.06 -0.66
N SER A 128 20.58 8.04 0.66
CA SER A 128 20.75 6.85 1.49
C SER A 128 19.71 5.77 1.17
N ALA A 129 18.46 6.16 0.91
CA ALA A 129 17.42 5.26 0.42
C ALA A 129 17.81 4.67 -0.96
N GLY A 130 18.37 5.49 -1.85
CA GLY A 130 18.87 5.06 -3.16
C GLY A 130 19.97 4.01 -3.08
N LEU A 131 20.89 4.12 -2.11
CA LEU A 131 21.92 3.09 -1.86
C LEU A 131 21.28 1.76 -1.43
N THR A 132 20.22 1.82 -0.64
CA THR A 132 19.47 0.64 -0.22
C THR A 132 18.75 0.01 -1.41
N VAL A 133 18.10 0.81 -2.26
CA VAL A 133 17.45 0.33 -3.50
C VAL A 133 18.45 -0.38 -4.41
N ARG A 134 19.65 0.18 -4.63
CA ARG A 134 20.70 -0.47 -5.44
C ARG A 134 21.14 -1.81 -4.87
N ARG A 135 21.29 -1.92 -3.54
CA ARG A 135 21.61 -3.20 -2.89
C ARG A 135 20.51 -4.25 -3.09
N LEU A 136 19.24 -3.83 -3.01
CA LEU A 136 18.10 -4.71 -3.28
C LEU A 136 18.07 -5.15 -4.74
N ASP A 137 18.32 -4.24 -5.67
CA ASP A 137 18.39 -4.52 -7.10
C ASP A 137 19.49 -5.54 -7.42
N HIS A 138 20.70 -5.37 -6.85
CA HIS A 138 21.78 -6.37 -6.98
C HIS A 138 21.40 -7.74 -6.41
N ALA A 139 20.56 -7.79 -5.40
CA ALA A 139 20.00 -9.04 -4.87
C ALA A 139 18.80 -9.57 -5.70
N GLY A 140 18.48 -8.94 -6.83
CA GLY A 140 17.35 -9.28 -7.68
C GLY A 140 16.00 -8.92 -7.11
N LEU A 141 15.93 -8.00 -6.14
CA LEU A 141 14.71 -7.56 -5.47
C LEU A 141 14.26 -6.21 -6.00
N ARG A 142 12.95 -5.96 -5.97
CA ARG A 142 12.38 -4.66 -6.34
C ARG A 142 11.97 -3.88 -5.09
N ALA A 143 11.95 -2.57 -5.19
CA ALA A 143 11.64 -1.67 -4.09
C ALA A 143 10.34 -0.90 -4.32
N MET A 144 9.65 -0.56 -3.24
CA MET A 144 8.61 0.44 -3.17
C MET A 144 9.11 1.58 -2.28
N LEU A 145 9.10 2.81 -2.79
CA LEU A 145 9.58 3.98 -2.05
C LEU A 145 8.42 4.69 -1.35
N THR A 146 8.65 5.14 -0.13
CA THR A 146 7.73 6.02 0.57
C THR A 146 8.48 7.09 1.35
N TYR A 147 7.96 8.32 1.31
CA TYR A 147 8.29 9.34 2.30
C TYR A 147 7.41 9.10 3.52
N ALA A 148 8.03 8.71 4.63
CA ALA A 148 7.33 8.17 5.80
C ALA A 148 6.75 9.28 6.68
N VAL A 149 5.73 9.96 6.20
CA VAL A 149 5.00 11.00 6.94
C VAL A 149 3.50 10.75 6.90
N GLU A 150 2.83 11.10 7.98
CA GLU A 150 1.37 11.00 8.13
C GLU A 150 0.89 12.08 9.11
N TYR A 151 -0.41 12.36 9.10
CA TYR A 151 -1.08 13.29 10.02
C TYR A 151 -0.56 14.73 9.94
N ALA A 152 -0.54 15.31 8.74
CA ALA A 152 -0.30 16.74 8.57
C ALA A 152 -1.31 17.56 9.40
N ALA A 153 -0.80 18.57 10.11
CA ALA A 153 -1.61 19.37 11.01
C ALA A 153 -2.42 20.44 10.27
N ASP A 154 -1.87 20.98 9.19
CA ASP A 154 -2.36 22.12 8.43
C ASP A 154 -1.95 22.04 6.96
N ASN A 155 -2.44 23.00 6.17
CA ASN A 155 -2.13 23.07 4.74
C ASN A 155 -0.64 23.31 4.45
N ASP A 156 0.05 24.10 5.27
CA ASP A 156 1.49 24.36 5.09
C ASP A 156 2.31 23.07 5.27
N SER A 157 1.93 22.23 6.23
CA SER A 157 2.53 20.89 6.42
C SER A 157 2.21 19.98 5.24
N CYS A 158 0.97 20.03 4.73
CA CYS A 158 0.56 19.27 3.55
C CYS A 158 1.38 19.66 2.31
N ASP A 159 1.68 20.96 2.12
CA ASP A 159 2.45 21.44 0.99
C ASP A 159 3.92 21.03 1.08
N ARG A 160 4.52 21.15 2.28
CA ARG A 160 5.89 20.61 2.50
C ARG A 160 5.99 19.12 2.24
N ASN A 161 4.97 18.36 2.66
CA ASN A 161 4.91 16.92 2.41
C ASN A 161 4.72 16.61 0.93
N LEU A 162 3.89 17.40 0.22
CA LEU A 162 3.76 17.29 -1.24
C LEU A 162 5.12 17.42 -1.93
N ASP A 163 5.89 18.45 -1.59
CA ASP A 163 7.23 18.68 -2.19
C ASP A 163 8.16 17.49 -1.94
N ALA A 164 8.11 16.90 -0.74
CA ALA A 164 8.89 15.71 -0.41
C ALA A 164 8.45 14.47 -1.22
N PHE A 165 7.14 14.27 -1.44
CA PHE A 165 6.64 13.21 -2.32
C PHE A 165 7.05 13.43 -3.78
N LEU A 166 6.92 14.64 -4.29
CA LEU A 166 7.36 14.98 -5.65
C LEU A 166 8.87 14.73 -5.83
N HIS A 167 9.67 15.09 -4.81
CA HIS A 167 11.10 14.80 -4.79
C HIS A 167 11.37 13.27 -4.75
N THR A 168 10.59 12.51 -3.99
CA THR A 168 10.71 11.04 -3.96
C THR A 168 10.45 10.42 -5.33
N VAL A 169 9.40 10.86 -6.03
CA VAL A 169 9.10 10.42 -7.40
C VAL A 169 10.23 10.82 -8.35
N GLU A 170 10.74 12.05 -8.29
CA GLU A 170 11.84 12.50 -9.16
C GLU A 170 13.11 11.70 -8.90
N SER A 171 13.45 11.47 -7.63
CA SER A 171 14.62 10.68 -7.25
C SER A 171 14.57 9.26 -7.78
N SER A 172 13.35 8.68 -7.92
CA SER A 172 13.19 7.32 -8.46
C SER A 172 13.66 7.18 -9.91
N LYS A 173 13.67 8.27 -10.70
CA LYS A 173 14.16 8.27 -12.10
C LYS A 173 15.66 8.00 -12.21
N SER A 174 16.43 8.38 -11.18
CA SER A 174 17.88 8.18 -11.12
C SER A 174 18.27 6.83 -10.49
N LEU A 175 17.29 6.06 -10.05
CA LEU A 175 17.47 4.74 -9.45
C LEU A 175 17.31 3.63 -10.50
N PRO A 176 17.76 2.40 -10.19
CA PRO A 176 17.52 1.26 -11.06
C PRO A 176 16.03 1.09 -11.38
N PRO A 177 15.68 0.49 -12.55
CA PRO A 177 14.28 0.18 -12.90
C PRO A 177 13.57 -0.76 -11.93
N SER A 178 14.27 -1.18 -10.88
CA SER A 178 13.75 -1.99 -9.78
C SER A 178 12.83 -1.24 -8.81
N VAL A 179 12.72 0.09 -8.88
CA VAL A 179 11.67 0.82 -8.15
C VAL A 179 10.32 0.59 -8.85
N SER A 180 9.42 -0.09 -8.16
CA SER A 180 8.11 -0.48 -8.72
C SER A 180 7.02 0.51 -8.42
N PHE A 181 7.06 1.13 -7.24
CA PHE A 181 6.01 2.00 -6.72
C PHE A 181 6.58 3.13 -5.87
N VAL A 182 5.84 4.23 -5.85
CA VAL A 182 5.87 5.22 -4.77
C VAL A 182 4.59 5.03 -3.93
N ILE A 183 4.69 5.22 -2.63
CA ILE A 183 3.57 5.06 -1.70
C ILE A 183 3.28 6.41 -1.05
N VAL A 184 1.99 6.78 -0.97
CA VAL A 184 1.52 7.99 -0.31
C VAL A 184 0.46 7.66 0.75
N LYS A 185 0.44 8.44 1.82
CA LYS A 185 -0.67 8.48 2.78
C LYS A 185 -1.46 9.76 2.60
N ILE A 186 -2.77 9.66 2.48
CA ILE A 186 -3.62 10.85 2.27
C ILE A 186 -3.58 11.78 3.48
N THR A 187 -3.44 11.25 4.70
CA THR A 187 -3.25 12.04 5.92
C THR A 187 -1.98 12.88 5.93
N ALA A 188 -1.04 12.64 5.04
CA ALA A 188 0.15 13.47 4.85
C ALA A 188 -0.10 14.70 3.98
N ILE A 189 -1.07 14.67 3.08
CA ILE A 189 -1.35 15.72 2.08
C ILE A 189 -2.72 16.38 2.23
N CYS A 190 -3.51 15.92 3.20
CA CYS A 190 -4.80 16.49 3.58
C CYS A 190 -4.94 16.43 5.09
N PRO A 191 -5.37 17.52 5.78
CA PRO A 191 -5.50 17.53 7.22
C PRO A 191 -6.42 16.42 7.74
N LYS A 192 -5.96 15.68 8.76
CA LYS A 192 -6.68 14.53 9.31
C LYS A 192 -8.11 14.86 9.73
N LYS A 193 -8.33 16.00 10.41
CA LYS A 193 -9.66 16.44 10.86
C LYS A 193 -10.64 16.62 9.69
N LEU A 194 -10.15 17.11 8.55
CA LEU A 194 -10.97 17.24 7.35
C LEU A 194 -11.32 15.88 6.78
N LEU A 195 -10.36 14.93 6.74
CA LEU A 195 -10.62 13.57 6.30
C LEU A 195 -11.63 12.83 7.19
N GLU A 196 -11.62 13.06 8.51
CA GLU A 196 -12.63 12.56 9.44
C GLU A 196 -14.02 13.12 9.09
N ARG A 197 -14.13 14.45 8.88
CA ARG A 197 -15.37 15.10 8.48
C ARG A 197 -15.92 14.59 7.14
N VAL A 198 -15.05 14.49 6.12
CA VAL A 198 -15.41 13.96 4.81
C VAL A 198 -15.88 12.51 4.92
N SER A 199 -15.19 11.70 5.73
CA SER A 199 -15.57 10.31 5.98
C SER A 199 -16.94 10.18 6.63
N ASP A 200 -17.28 11.06 7.58
CA ASP A 200 -18.60 11.09 8.21
C ASP A 200 -19.69 11.47 7.22
N LEU A 201 -19.45 12.46 6.36
CA LEU A 201 -20.39 12.87 5.33
C LEU A 201 -20.64 11.77 4.29
N LEU A 202 -19.58 11.06 3.87
CA LEU A 202 -19.69 9.91 2.97
C LEU A 202 -20.46 8.75 3.60
N ARG A 203 -20.22 8.42 4.90
CA ARG A 203 -20.99 7.41 5.63
C ARG A 203 -22.46 7.82 5.76
N TRP A 204 -22.74 9.10 6.01
CA TRP A 204 -24.12 9.57 6.09
C TRP A 204 -24.81 9.44 4.73
N GLN A 205 -24.18 9.82 3.64
CA GLN A 205 -24.71 9.62 2.29
C GLN A 205 -24.97 8.14 1.98
N HIS A 206 -24.13 7.23 2.48
CA HIS A 206 -24.36 5.79 2.33
C HIS A 206 -25.63 5.33 3.08
N LYS A 207 -25.88 5.87 4.29
CA LYS A 207 -27.11 5.62 5.07
C LYS A 207 -28.36 6.26 4.45
N ASP A 208 -28.20 7.44 3.89
CA ASP A 208 -29.28 8.26 3.31
C ASP A 208 -28.85 8.76 1.92
N PRO A 209 -29.16 8.00 0.86
CA PRO A 209 -28.79 8.37 -0.51
C PRO A 209 -29.40 9.70 -0.99
N SER A 210 -30.42 10.23 -0.31
CA SER A 210 -30.98 11.56 -0.59
C SER A 210 -30.08 12.71 -0.12
N PHE A 211 -29.08 12.40 0.74
CA PHE A 211 -28.15 13.39 1.26
C PHE A 211 -27.15 13.80 0.18
N ASN A 212 -27.32 15.03 -0.33
CA ASN A 212 -26.47 15.55 -1.40
C ASN A 212 -25.14 16.08 -0.88
N LEU A 213 -24.04 15.76 -1.59
CA LEU A 213 -22.70 16.26 -1.33
C LEU A 213 -22.20 17.02 -2.57
N PRO A 214 -22.40 18.36 -2.64
CA PRO A 214 -22.11 19.15 -3.85
C PRO A 214 -20.64 19.12 -4.28
N TRP A 215 -19.72 18.91 -3.34
CA TRP A 215 -18.29 18.84 -3.56
C TRP A 215 -17.79 17.46 -4.02
N LYS A 216 -18.65 16.44 -3.95
CA LYS A 216 -18.23 15.06 -4.25
C LYS A 216 -18.02 14.86 -5.73
N LEU A 217 -16.81 14.39 -6.07
CA LEU A 217 -16.44 13.96 -7.42
C LEU A 217 -16.95 12.55 -7.71
N ASP A 218 -16.92 12.16 -8.98
CA ASP A 218 -17.16 10.78 -9.38
C ASP A 218 -16.15 9.84 -8.70
N THR A 219 -16.62 8.72 -8.18
CA THR A 219 -15.82 7.75 -7.45
C THR A 219 -16.37 6.34 -7.64
N LEU A 220 -15.52 5.33 -7.46
CA LEU A 220 -15.97 3.94 -7.33
C LEU A 220 -16.71 3.78 -5.98
N PRO A 221 -17.51 2.72 -5.80
CA PRO A 221 -18.13 2.40 -4.51
C PRO A 221 -17.09 2.30 -3.39
N ILE A 222 -17.34 3.04 -2.31
CA ILE A 222 -16.48 3.09 -1.12
C ILE A 222 -16.96 2.08 -0.07
N PHE A 223 -18.27 1.90 0.04
CA PHE A 223 -18.94 1.07 1.02
C PHE A 223 -19.63 -0.13 0.36
N SER A 224 -19.80 -1.18 1.15
CA SER A 224 -20.73 -2.28 0.90
C SER A 224 -21.88 -2.22 1.90
N ASP A 225 -22.88 -3.08 1.72
CA ASP A 225 -24.02 -3.15 2.65
C ASP A 225 -23.59 -3.60 4.06
N SER A 226 -22.49 -4.35 4.15
CA SER A 226 -21.89 -4.81 5.42
C SER A 226 -20.93 -3.82 6.05
N SER A 227 -20.62 -2.70 5.39
CA SER A 227 -19.65 -1.73 5.90
C SER A 227 -20.11 -1.07 7.20
N PRO A 228 -19.22 -0.98 8.22
CA PRO A 228 -19.58 -0.39 9.50
C PRO A 228 -19.78 1.13 9.37
N THR A 229 -20.92 1.59 9.85
CA THR A 229 -21.28 3.03 9.84
C THR A 229 -21.42 3.64 11.24
N TYR A 230 -21.02 2.91 12.28
CA TYR A 230 -21.14 3.33 13.69
C TYR A 230 -20.26 4.53 14.06
N HIS A 231 -19.25 4.85 13.27
CA HIS A 231 -18.43 6.06 13.47
C HIS A 231 -19.27 7.34 13.35
N THR A 232 -20.37 7.32 12.61
CA THR A 232 -21.23 8.47 12.32
C THR A 232 -22.64 8.20 12.83
N LEU A 233 -22.88 8.47 14.12
CA LEU A 233 -24.16 8.20 14.80
C LEU A 233 -25.22 9.27 14.54
N ARG A 234 -24.80 10.49 14.18
CA ARG A 234 -25.68 11.64 13.95
C ARG A 234 -25.39 12.23 12.57
N LYS A 235 -26.41 12.90 12.01
CA LYS A 235 -26.24 13.63 10.75
C LYS A 235 -25.13 14.69 10.93
N PRO A 236 -24.07 14.62 10.12
CA PRO A 236 -23.01 15.61 10.18
C PRO A 236 -23.45 16.91 9.50
N GLU A 237 -22.92 18.02 9.99
CA GLU A 237 -23.09 19.31 9.32
C GLU A 237 -22.34 19.31 7.99
N PRO A 238 -22.84 20.00 6.94
CA PRO A 238 -22.11 20.19 5.70
C PRO A 238 -20.71 20.78 5.92
N LEU A 239 -19.82 20.60 4.95
CA LEU A 239 -18.54 21.30 4.99
C LEU A 239 -18.74 22.81 4.92
N THR A 240 -17.92 23.53 5.65
CA THR A 240 -17.82 24.98 5.50
C THR A 240 -17.11 25.31 4.17
N PRO A 241 -17.27 26.54 3.62
CA PRO A 241 -16.54 26.94 2.41
C PRO A 241 -15.02 26.80 2.51
N GLN A 242 -14.47 26.99 3.72
CA GLN A 242 -13.03 26.78 3.96
C GLN A 242 -12.68 25.29 3.92
N GLU A 243 -13.47 24.41 4.51
CA GLU A 243 -13.25 22.96 4.46
C GLU A 243 -13.39 22.42 3.03
N GLU A 244 -14.33 22.94 2.24
CA GLU A 244 -14.44 22.57 0.81
C GLU A 244 -13.21 23.04 0.00
N HIS A 245 -12.71 24.24 0.28
CA HIS A 245 -11.47 24.73 -0.32
C HIS A 245 -10.27 23.85 0.06
N ASP A 246 -10.14 23.50 1.34
CA ASP A 246 -9.05 22.63 1.83
C ASP A 246 -9.14 21.23 1.25
N LEU A 247 -10.35 20.69 1.05
CA LEU A 247 -10.59 19.43 0.38
C LEU A 247 -10.12 19.49 -1.08
N GLN A 248 -10.42 20.58 -1.77
CA GLN A 248 -9.96 20.82 -3.15
C GLN A 248 -8.42 20.88 -3.20
N LEU A 249 -7.77 21.56 -2.26
CA LEU A 249 -6.31 21.60 -2.15
C LEU A 249 -5.73 20.17 -1.97
N GLY A 250 -6.37 19.35 -1.12
CA GLY A 250 -5.98 17.94 -0.94
C GLY A 250 -6.02 17.15 -2.27
N HIS A 251 -7.11 17.28 -3.03
CA HIS A 251 -7.22 16.66 -4.36
C HIS A 251 -6.15 17.16 -5.32
N GLN A 252 -5.90 18.49 -5.38
CA GLN A 252 -4.87 19.07 -6.23
C GLN A 252 -3.47 18.53 -5.90
N ARG A 253 -3.16 18.33 -4.59
CA ARG A 253 -1.89 17.73 -4.15
C ARG A 253 -1.75 16.29 -4.65
N LEU A 254 -2.79 15.47 -4.49
CA LEU A 254 -2.76 14.10 -4.99
C LEU A 254 -2.62 14.07 -6.52
N GLN A 255 -3.35 14.92 -7.24
CA GLN A 255 -3.25 15.02 -8.70
C GLN A 255 -1.85 15.39 -9.17
N LYS A 256 -1.16 16.33 -8.49
CA LYS A 256 0.25 16.67 -8.80
C LYS A 256 1.18 15.45 -8.62
N ILE A 257 0.98 14.65 -7.55
CA ILE A 257 1.74 13.41 -7.35
C ILE A 257 1.43 12.40 -8.47
N CYS A 258 0.16 12.20 -8.81
CA CYS A 258 -0.26 11.31 -9.90
C CYS A 258 0.37 11.73 -11.23
N GLN A 259 0.28 13.01 -11.58
CA GLN A 259 0.88 13.54 -12.81
C GLN A 259 2.39 13.29 -12.86
N LYS A 260 3.07 13.54 -11.74
CA LYS A 260 4.51 13.29 -11.62
C LYS A 260 4.85 11.80 -11.76
N CYS A 261 4.01 10.91 -11.23
CA CYS A 261 4.15 9.46 -11.37
C CYS A 261 3.96 9.01 -12.83
N VAL A 262 2.99 9.59 -13.56
CA VAL A 262 2.81 9.36 -14.99
C VAL A 262 4.07 9.76 -15.77
N GLU A 263 4.59 10.97 -15.53
CA GLU A 263 5.81 11.49 -16.17
C GLU A 263 7.06 10.65 -15.85
N ALA A 264 7.13 10.10 -14.65
CA ALA A 264 8.24 9.26 -14.21
C ALA A 264 8.09 7.79 -14.62
N ASN A 265 6.96 7.41 -15.23
CA ASN A 265 6.61 6.02 -15.52
C ASN A 265 6.71 5.11 -14.27
N ILE A 266 6.17 5.58 -13.14
CA ILE A 266 6.16 4.85 -11.88
C ILE A 266 4.74 4.79 -11.31
N ARG A 267 4.39 3.69 -10.66
CA ARG A 267 3.05 3.51 -10.07
C ARG A 267 2.97 4.14 -8.70
N LEU A 268 1.76 4.57 -8.34
CA LEU A 268 1.44 5.17 -7.06
C LEU A 268 0.46 4.28 -6.29
N THR A 269 0.83 3.93 -5.06
CA THR A 269 -0.09 3.24 -4.14
C THR A 269 -0.50 4.19 -3.03
N VAL A 270 -1.80 4.29 -2.80
CA VAL A 270 -2.35 4.97 -1.62
C VAL A 270 -2.51 3.96 -0.50
N ASP A 271 -1.86 4.20 0.63
CA ASP A 271 -1.99 3.35 1.81
C ASP A 271 -3.36 3.48 2.46
N ALA A 272 -3.89 2.36 2.95
CA ALA A 272 -5.05 2.36 3.83
C ALA A 272 -4.63 2.71 5.26
N GLU A 273 -5.52 3.43 5.95
CA GLU A 273 -5.30 3.88 7.30
C GLU A 273 -6.47 3.47 8.23
N HIS A 274 -6.67 4.17 9.34
CA HIS A 274 -7.76 3.88 10.28
C HIS A 274 -9.15 4.00 9.64
N SER A 275 -10.08 3.16 10.07
CA SER A 275 -11.45 3.11 9.54
C SER A 275 -12.20 4.44 9.63
N PHE A 276 -11.89 5.29 10.61
CA PHE A 276 -12.55 6.59 10.74
C PHE A 276 -12.18 7.61 9.65
N VAL A 277 -11.02 7.46 8.96
CA VAL A 277 -10.60 8.28 7.81
C VAL A 277 -10.61 7.51 6.49
N GLN A 278 -10.71 6.18 6.52
CA GLN A 278 -10.63 5.34 5.34
C GLN A 278 -11.62 5.70 4.23
N PRO A 279 -12.89 6.02 4.49
CA PRO A 279 -13.82 6.43 3.44
C PRO A 279 -13.34 7.65 2.64
N ALA A 280 -12.76 8.65 3.30
CA ALA A 280 -12.18 9.79 2.61
C ALA A 280 -10.93 9.38 1.80
N ILE A 281 -10.09 8.48 2.32
CA ILE A 281 -8.92 7.96 1.60
C ILE A 281 -9.35 7.21 0.34
N ASP A 282 -10.36 6.34 0.42
CA ASP A 282 -10.90 5.64 -0.73
C ASP A 282 -11.53 6.61 -1.73
N TYR A 283 -12.22 7.65 -1.27
CA TYR A 283 -12.76 8.71 -2.11
C TYR A 283 -11.66 9.43 -2.92
N PHE A 284 -10.58 9.88 -2.27
CA PHE A 284 -9.42 10.47 -2.95
C PHE A 284 -8.79 9.52 -3.96
N THR A 285 -8.62 8.27 -3.56
CA THR A 285 -7.98 7.24 -4.38
C THR A 285 -8.81 6.91 -5.61
N TYR A 286 -10.09 6.63 -5.43
CA TYR A 286 -10.95 6.18 -6.52
C TYR A 286 -11.32 7.31 -7.49
N SER A 287 -11.53 8.53 -7.00
CA SER A 287 -11.71 9.69 -7.88
C SER A 287 -10.47 9.98 -8.71
N SER A 288 -9.27 9.82 -8.15
CA SER A 288 -8.02 9.97 -8.90
C SER A 288 -7.77 8.80 -9.85
N ALA A 289 -8.13 7.57 -9.47
CA ALA A 289 -8.00 6.41 -10.35
C ALA A 289 -8.86 6.56 -11.64
N ILE A 290 -10.08 7.09 -11.53
CA ILE A 290 -10.93 7.39 -12.69
C ILE A 290 -10.24 8.38 -13.66
N LEU A 291 -9.44 9.30 -13.15
CA LEU A 291 -8.75 10.31 -13.97
C LEU A 291 -7.45 9.79 -14.61
N TYR A 292 -6.69 8.96 -13.89
CA TYR A 292 -5.32 8.61 -14.25
C TYR A 292 -5.11 7.16 -14.70
N ASN A 293 -6.00 6.24 -14.35
CA ASN A 293 -5.89 4.85 -14.80
C ASN A 293 -6.52 4.72 -16.19
N ARG A 294 -5.68 4.55 -17.21
CA ARG A 294 -6.10 4.49 -18.62
C ARG A 294 -5.28 3.46 -19.37
N ASP A 295 -5.73 3.08 -20.54
CA ASP A 295 -4.97 2.28 -21.52
C ASP A 295 -4.43 0.96 -20.92
N ASP A 296 -5.26 0.25 -20.17
CA ASP A 296 -4.94 -1.02 -19.48
C ASP A 296 -3.80 -0.92 -18.45
N ASN A 297 -3.33 0.28 -18.14
CA ASN A 297 -2.23 0.52 -17.20
C ASN A 297 -2.70 1.29 -15.95
N PRO A 298 -2.94 0.63 -14.82
CA PRO A 298 -3.23 1.33 -13.57
C PRO A 298 -1.97 2.05 -13.07
N ILE A 299 -2.08 3.36 -12.94
CA ILE A 299 -1.11 4.22 -12.24
C ILE A 299 -1.43 4.24 -10.76
N MET A 300 -2.71 4.43 -10.44
CA MET A 300 -3.21 4.55 -9.08
C MET A 300 -3.67 3.20 -8.54
N PHE A 301 -3.19 2.87 -7.35
CA PHE A 301 -3.57 1.66 -6.62
C PHE A 301 -4.22 2.03 -5.29
N GLY A 302 -5.39 1.47 -5.03
CA GLY A 302 -6.00 1.49 -3.71
C GLY A 302 -5.48 0.36 -2.83
N THR A 303 -5.68 0.45 -1.52
CA THR A 303 -5.28 -0.60 -0.57
C THR A 303 -6.51 -1.16 0.14
N ILE A 304 -6.67 -2.48 0.10
CA ILE A 304 -7.73 -3.22 0.80
C ILE A 304 -7.14 -3.89 2.04
N GLN A 305 -7.76 -3.68 3.18
CA GLN A 305 -7.39 -4.26 4.48
C GLN A 305 -8.24 -5.50 4.76
N CYS A 306 -7.71 -6.68 4.48
CA CYS A 306 -8.45 -7.96 4.52
C CYS A 306 -8.80 -8.46 5.92
N TYR A 307 -8.33 -7.79 6.99
CA TYR A 307 -8.78 -8.09 8.35
C TYR A 307 -10.18 -7.54 8.67
N LEU A 308 -10.71 -6.65 7.80
CA LEU A 308 -12.07 -6.11 7.92
C LEU A 308 -13.09 -7.08 7.32
N LYS A 309 -14.19 -7.30 8.02
CA LYS A 309 -15.27 -8.21 7.61
C LYS A 309 -15.88 -7.84 6.26
N ASP A 310 -15.91 -6.54 5.91
CA ASP A 310 -16.45 -6.01 4.64
C ASP A 310 -15.45 -5.96 3.48
N ALA A 311 -14.19 -6.35 3.69
CA ALA A 311 -13.11 -6.13 2.74
C ALA A 311 -13.36 -6.77 1.37
N LYS A 312 -13.78 -8.05 1.35
CA LYS A 312 -14.06 -8.81 0.13
C LYS A 312 -15.20 -8.19 -0.66
N GLU A 313 -16.28 -7.81 0.01
CA GLU A 313 -17.45 -7.21 -0.63
C GLU A 313 -17.12 -5.84 -1.24
N ARG A 314 -16.39 -4.99 -0.51
CA ARG A 314 -15.91 -3.70 -1.02
C ARG A 314 -15.01 -3.85 -2.25
N LEU A 315 -14.05 -4.80 -2.21
CA LEU A 315 -13.21 -5.10 -3.36
C LEU A 315 -14.02 -5.49 -4.60
N LEU A 316 -14.99 -6.38 -4.44
CA LEU A 316 -15.86 -6.83 -5.53
C LEU A 316 -16.70 -5.68 -6.11
N LEU A 317 -17.28 -4.83 -5.26
CA LEU A 317 -18.09 -3.69 -5.70
C LEU A 317 -17.25 -2.66 -6.44
N ALA A 318 -16.10 -2.28 -5.89
CA ALA A 318 -15.19 -1.32 -6.53
C ALA A 318 -14.65 -1.86 -7.86
N SER A 319 -14.24 -3.13 -7.89
CA SER A 319 -13.73 -3.79 -9.09
C SER A 319 -14.79 -3.85 -10.20
N LYS A 320 -16.02 -4.28 -9.86
CA LYS A 320 -17.14 -4.35 -10.82
C LYS A 320 -17.56 -2.96 -11.34
N ALA A 321 -17.49 -1.92 -10.51
CA ALA A 321 -17.78 -0.56 -10.94
C ALA A 321 -16.65 -0.03 -11.87
N ALA A 322 -15.39 -0.31 -11.55
CA ALA A 322 -14.26 0.04 -12.40
C ALA A 322 -14.38 -0.58 -13.79
N ASP A 323 -14.79 -1.86 -13.89
CA ASP A 323 -15.03 -2.53 -15.17
C ASP A 323 -16.13 -1.84 -16.00
N LYS A 324 -17.24 -1.48 -15.36
CA LYS A 324 -18.34 -0.76 -16.04
C LYS A 324 -17.91 0.61 -16.56
N MET A 325 -16.94 1.25 -15.89
CA MET A 325 -16.40 2.54 -16.29
C MET A 325 -15.17 2.41 -17.21
N SER A 326 -14.74 1.19 -17.54
CA SER A 326 -13.52 0.90 -18.29
C SER A 326 -12.28 1.53 -17.65
N VAL A 327 -12.22 1.52 -16.32
CA VAL A 327 -11.08 2.01 -15.54
C VAL A 327 -10.24 0.80 -15.10
N PRO A 328 -9.01 0.63 -15.61
CA PRO A 328 -8.13 -0.44 -15.16
C PRO A 328 -7.71 -0.18 -13.70
N MET A 329 -8.24 -0.97 -12.75
CA MET A 329 -7.98 -0.72 -11.33
C MET A 329 -6.85 -1.58 -10.79
N GLY A 330 -5.92 -0.94 -10.06
CA GLY A 330 -4.90 -1.61 -9.27
C GLY A 330 -5.28 -1.67 -7.79
N PHE A 331 -5.04 -2.83 -7.16
CA PHE A 331 -5.23 -2.99 -5.72
C PHE A 331 -3.98 -3.54 -5.05
N LYS A 332 -3.70 -3.04 -3.86
CA LYS A 332 -2.77 -3.63 -2.91
C LYS A 332 -3.57 -4.32 -1.80
N LEU A 333 -3.37 -5.62 -1.62
CA LEU A 333 -3.97 -6.35 -0.51
C LEU A 333 -3.02 -6.39 0.68
N VAL A 334 -3.53 -6.02 1.83
CA VAL A 334 -2.84 -6.11 3.12
C VAL A 334 -3.76 -6.79 4.12
N ARG A 335 -3.21 -7.38 5.19
CA ARG A 335 -4.07 -7.88 6.27
C ARG A 335 -4.66 -6.73 7.07
N GLY A 336 -3.83 -5.80 7.49
CA GLY A 336 -4.24 -4.59 8.22
C GLY A 336 -3.26 -4.27 9.34
N ALA A 337 -3.25 -3.03 9.81
CA ALA A 337 -2.24 -2.53 10.75
C ALA A 337 -2.83 -1.89 12.02
N TYR A 338 -4.16 -1.79 12.14
CA TYR A 338 -4.81 -0.99 13.17
C TYR A 338 -5.75 -1.81 14.07
N MET A 339 -5.59 -3.12 14.11
CA MET A 339 -6.50 -4.08 14.77
C MET A 339 -6.90 -3.67 16.19
N SER A 340 -5.92 -3.37 17.06
CA SER A 340 -6.19 -3.03 18.46
C SER A 340 -6.99 -1.73 18.61
N SER A 341 -6.71 -0.72 17.79
CA SER A 341 -7.42 0.57 17.85
C SER A 341 -8.83 0.46 17.27
N GLU A 342 -9.02 -0.31 16.21
CA GLU A 342 -10.33 -0.56 15.59
C GLU A 342 -11.28 -1.29 16.56
N SER A 343 -10.79 -2.38 17.17
CA SER A 343 -11.56 -3.15 18.15
C SER A 343 -11.90 -2.35 19.40
N LYS A 344 -10.95 -1.55 19.91
CA LYS A 344 -11.18 -0.66 21.06
C LYS A 344 -12.23 0.42 20.73
N LEU A 345 -12.17 1.01 19.55
CA LEU A 345 -13.12 2.02 19.11
C LEU A 345 -14.54 1.44 19.02
N ALA A 346 -14.70 0.32 18.31
CA ALA A 346 -16.00 -0.34 18.19
C ALA A 346 -16.60 -0.67 19.56
N SER A 347 -15.81 -1.31 20.44
CA SER A 347 -16.23 -1.64 21.79
C SER A 347 -16.61 -0.41 22.62
N SER A 348 -15.85 0.70 22.52
CA SER A 348 -16.16 1.95 23.24
C SER A 348 -17.48 2.58 22.80
N LEU A 349 -17.92 2.31 21.59
CA LEU A 349 -19.17 2.79 21.02
C LEU A 349 -20.33 1.76 21.18
N GLY A 350 -20.06 0.60 21.78
CA GLY A 350 -21.05 -0.45 22.01
C GLY A 350 -21.38 -1.27 20.75
N PHE A 351 -20.48 -1.32 19.76
CA PHE A 351 -20.63 -2.08 18.54
C PHE A 351 -19.68 -3.28 18.49
N GLU A 352 -20.04 -4.25 17.64
CA GLU A 352 -19.18 -5.38 17.35
C GLU A 352 -17.91 -4.92 16.60
N SER A 353 -16.79 -5.62 16.82
CA SER A 353 -15.54 -5.35 16.09
C SER A 353 -15.73 -5.52 14.58
N PRO A 354 -15.25 -4.57 13.76
CA PRO A 354 -15.29 -4.69 12.31
C PRO A 354 -14.27 -5.70 11.78
N ILE A 355 -13.41 -6.21 12.66
CA ILE A 355 -12.32 -7.14 12.35
C ILE A 355 -12.82 -8.57 12.48
N HIS A 356 -12.34 -9.47 11.65
CA HIS A 356 -12.59 -10.90 11.76
C HIS A 356 -12.28 -11.44 13.17
N ASN A 357 -13.00 -12.48 13.60
CA ASN A 357 -12.89 -12.99 14.97
C ASN A 357 -11.57 -13.75 15.21
N GLY A 358 -10.99 -14.29 14.14
CA GLY A 358 -9.74 -15.05 14.18
C GLY A 358 -8.74 -14.62 13.09
N VAL A 359 -7.48 -14.97 13.28
CA VAL A 359 -6.43 -14.72 12.29
C VAL A 359 -6.63 -15.59 11.04
N GLU A 360 -7.21 -16.76 11.19
CA GLU A 360 -7.55 -17.71 10.12
C GLU A 360 -8.58 -17.09 9.16
N GLU A 361 -9.65 -16.47 9.68
CA GLU A 361 -10.65 -15.77 8.86
C GLU A 361 -10.02 -14.62 8.08
N THR A 362 -9.03 -13.92 8.66
CA THR A 362 -8.26 -12.88 7.97
C THR A 362 -7.40 -13.47 6.86
N HIS A 363 -6.81 -14.66 7.08
CA HIS A 363 -6.02 -15.35 6.05
C HIS A 363 -6.91 -15.78 4.90
N GLU A 364 -8.06 -16.38 5.20
CA GLU A 364 -9.07 -16.81 4.22
C GLU A 364 -9.57 -15.60 3.39
N CYS A 365 -9.98 -14.51 4.04
CA CYS A 365 -10.40 -13.29 3.35
C CYS A 365 -9.30 -12.72 2.45
N TYR A 366 -8.04 -12.72 2.91
CA TYR A 366 -6.89 -12.26 2.11
C TYR A 366 -6.67 -13.14 0.87
N ASN A 367 -6.70 -14.47 1.04
CA ASN A 367 -6.50 -15.43 -0.05
C ASN A 367 -7.65 -15.37 -1.06
N ASP A 368 -8.89 -15.26 -0.59
CA ASP A 368 -10.07 -15.06 -1.44
C ASP A 368 -9.96 -13.79 -2.28
N CYS A 369 -9.60 -12.65 -1.65
CA CYS A 369 -9.39 -11.40 -2.35
C CYS A 369 -8.25 -11.50 -3.39
N ALA A 370 -7.18 -12.23 -3.07
CA ALA A 370 -6.07 -12.48 -3.98
C ALA A 370 -6.53 -13.30 -5.18
N SER A 371 -7.25 -14.39 -4.95
CA SER A 371 -7.79 -15.28 -6.00
C SER A 371 -8.71 -14.53 -6.95
N ILE A 372 -9.67 -13.76 -6.42
CA ILE A 372 -10.59 -12.94 -7.21
C ILE A 372 -9.84 -11.96 -8.11
N MET A 373 -8.81 -11.29 -7.57
CA MET A 373 -8.04 -10.33 -8.35
C MET A 373 -7.12 -10.99 -9.38
N LEU A 374 -6.54 -12.15 -9.06
CA LEU A 374 -5.71 -12.90 -10.01
C LEU A 374 -6.55 -13.40 -11.18
N GLU A 375 -7.72 -14.00 -10.92
CA GLU A 375 -8.66 -14.42 -11.96
C GLU A 375 -9.09 -13.22 -12.83
N LYS A 376 -9.41 -12.08 -12.21
CA LYS A 376 -9.75 -10.87 -12.96
C LYS A 376 -8.63 -10.40 -13.88
N ILE A 377 -7.38 -10.38 -13.39
CA ILE A 377 -6.21 -9.91 -14.14
C ILE A 377 -5.88 -10.89 -15.29
N ALA A 378 -6.10 -12.18 -15.10
CA ALA A 378 -5.94 -13.18 -16.16
C ALA A 378 -6.92 -12.94 -17.32
N ASN A 379 -8.12 -12.41 -17.04
CA ASN A 379 -9.19 -12.22 -18.01
C ASN A 379 -9.37 -10.76 -18.49
N GLY A 380 -8.61 -9.80 -17.98
CA GLY A 380 -8.80 -8.39 -18.34
C GLY A 380 -7.80 -7.43 -17.71
N PRO A 381 -7.98 -6.12 -17.92
CA PRO A 381 -7.08 -5.11 -17.40
C PRO A 381 -7.18 -4.99 -15.87
N GLY A 382 -6.05 -4.79 -15.23
CA GLY A 382 -5.93 -4.59 -13.80
C GLY A 382 -4.54 -4.91 -13.29
N ALA A 383 -4.31 -4.72 -12.01
CA ALA A 383 -3.04 -5.09 -11.38
C ALA A 383 -3.23 -5.35 -9.88
N LEU A 384 -2.35 -6.18 -9.34
CA LEU A 384 -2.39 -6.62 -7.95
C LEU A 384 -1.02 -6.50 -7.30
N VAL A 385 -1.01 -6.01 -6.06
CA VAL A 385 0.14 -6.06 -5.15
C VAL A 385 -0.25 -6.87 -3.93
N LEU A 386 0.42 -7.99 -3.71
CA LEU A 386 0.25 -8.82 -2.52
C LEU A 386 1.26 -8.40 -1.45
N ALA A 387 0.81 -7.67 -0.44
CA ALA A 387 1.63 -7.21 0.66
C ALA A 387 1.45 -8.15 1.86
N THR A 388 2.28 -9.18 1.93
CA THR A 388 2.18 -10.22 2.96
C THR A 388 3.56 -10.72 3.39
N HIS A 389 3.68 -11.15 4.64
CA HIS A 389 4.77 -11.97 5.19
C HIS A 389 4.35 -13.43 5.41
N ASN A 390 3.09 -13.77 5.11
CA ASN A 390 2.60 -15.12 5.19
C ASN A 390 3.06 -15.91 3.97
N VAL A 391 3.91 -16.90 4.20
CA VAL A 391 4.52 -17.71 3.14
C VAL A 391 3.48 -18.56 2.42
N GLU A 392 2.50 -19.10 3.15
CA GLU A 392 1.47 -19.96 2.56
C GLU A 392 0.57 -19.17 1.59
N SER A 393 0.14 -17.96 1.98
CA SER A 393 -0.59 -17.09 1.05
C SER A 393 0.23 -16.71 -0.19
N GLY A 394 1.54 -16.57 -0.03
CA GLY A 394 2.45 -16.33 -1.17
C GLY A 394 2.50 -17.53 -2.12
N LYS A 395 2.63 -18.74 -1.59
CA LYS A 395 2.64 -20.00 -2.36
C LYS A 395 1.29 -20.24 -3.07
N GLU A 396 0.18 -20.05 -2.36
CA GLU A 396 -1.16 -20.21 -2.93
C GLU A 396 -1.39 -19.26 -4.10
N SER A 397 -1.02 -18.00 -3.96
CA SER A 397 -1.13 -17.01 -5.03
C SER A 397 -0.21 -17.32 -6.22
N GLU A 398 0.98 -17.88 -5.99
CA GLU A 398 1.89 -18.33 -7.04
C GLU A 398 1.29 -19.50 -7.83
N LEU A 399 0.69 -20.47 -7.15
CA LEU A 399 0.03 -21.61 -7.81
C LEU A 399 -1.11 -21.17 -8.71
N LEU A 400 -1.93 -20.20 -8.29
CA LEU A 400 -3.03 -19.67 -9.10
C LEU A 400 -2.52 -19.00 -10.39
N VAL A 401 -1.38 -18.30 -10.35
CA VAL A 401 -0.79 -17.66 -11.52
C VAL A 401 -0.28 -18.68 -12.54
N PHE A 402 0.13 -19.87 -12.11
CA PHE A 402 0.68 -20.92 -12.99
C PHE A 402 -0.32 -22.01 -13.36
N ALA A 403 -1.49 -22.09 -12.73
CA ALA A 403 -2.51 -23.09 -13.04
C ALA A 403 -3.24 -22.81 -14.37
N ASP A 404 -3.20 -21.56 -14.85
CA ASP A 404 -3.84 -21.13 -16.11
C ASP A 404 -2.87 -21.07 -17.29
N VAL A 405 -1.67 -21.65 -17.18
CA VAL A 405 -0.65 -21.83 -18.22
C VAL A 405 -0.45 -23.31 -18.49
#